data_9e272335d83783afd2b98d9f2b768da2
#
_entry.id   9e272335d83783afd2b98d9f2b768da2
#
_cell.length_a   1.000
_cell.length_b   1.000
_cell.length_c   1.000
_cell.angle_alpha   90.00
_cell.angle_beta   90.00
_cell.angle_gamma   90.00
#
_symmetry.space_group_name_H-M   'P 1'
#
loop_
_entity.id
_entity.type
_entity.pdbx_description
1 polymer ?
#
loop_
_entity_poly.entity_id
_entity_poly.type
_entity_poly.pdbx_seq_one_letter_code
_entity_poly.pdbx_strand_id
1 'polypeptide(L)'
;MAAEFCGFLERVSEQKRSQFVDTALKLLPLLYLKASLLPECERMEDFDPETFVTESDYEQLRREVAALMGDRDDYLEVFLDDMMYSDTPIHQTVSEGLADIYQSVKDFICVFRLGLEQTMNDSLVICREQFAEFWGQRLVNLMRALHEVKYSRHAADDEEDDCGFEDEGVTEDELYEGLDMGEE
;
A
#
# COMPACT_ATOMS: atom_id res chain seq x y z
N MET A 1 9.89 -2.33 -10.04
CA MET A 1 9.56 -1.87 -8.66
C MET A 1 8.44 -0.84 -8.64
N ALA A 2 8.58 0.35 -9.23
CA ALA A 2 7.50 1.35 -9.25
C ALA A 2 6.18 0.80 -9.86
N ALA A 3 6.25 0.17 -11.04
CA ALA A 3 5.08 -0.46 -11.66
C ALA A 3 4.49 -1.63 -10.85
N GLU A 4 5.32 -2.38 -10.14
CA GLU A 4 4.88 -3.46 -9.25
C GLU A 4 4.15 -2.90 -8.03
N PHE A 5 4.65 -1.81 -7.47
CA PHE A 5 3.99 -1.11 -6.36
C PHE A 5 2.61 -0.57 -6.77
N CYS A 6 2.53 0.13 -7.91
CA CYS A 6 1.24 0.62 -8.40
C CYS A 6 0.27 -0.53 -8.70
N GLY A 7 0.72 -1.59 -9.40
CA GLY A 7 -0.12 -2.75 -9.71
C GLY A 7 -0.52 -3.58 -8.47
N PHE A 8 0.23 -3.51 -7.39
CA PHE A 8 -0.14 -4.08 -6.10
C PHE A 8 -1.30 -3.30 -5.46
N LEU A 9 -1.22 -1.97 -5.45
CA LEU A 9 -2.27 -1.12 -4.90
C LEU A 9 -3.55 -1.14 -5.74
N GLU A 10 -3.44 -1.19 -7.06
CA GLU A 10 -4.59 -1.29 -7.99
C GLU A 10 -5.42 -2.58 -7.82
N ARG A 11 -4.91 -3.56 -7.09
CA ARG A 11 -5.59 -4.83 -6.77
C ARG A 11 -5.90 -4.98 -5.28
N VAL A 12 -5.98 -3.88 -4.55
CA VAL A 12 -6.21 -3.90 -3.10
C VAL A 12 -7.54 -4.58 -2.74
N SER A 13 -8.60 -4.38 -3.54
CA SER A 13 -9.92 -4.97 -3.33
C SER A 13 -9.97 -6.51 -3.43
N GLU A 14 -8.94 -7.12 -4.03
CA GLU A 14 -8.84 -8.58 -4.21
C GLU A 14 -8.03 -9.24 -3.07
N GLN A 15 -7.52 -8.46 -2.12
CA GLN A 15 -6.56 -8.93 -1.13
C GLN A 15 -7.19 -9.01 0.26
N LYS A 16 -6.64 -9.90 1.09
CA LYS A 16 -6.90 -9.93 2.52
C LYS A 16 -5.93 -8.98 3.24
N ARG A 17 -6.37 -8.36 4.35
CA ARG A 17 -5.58 -7.40 5.12
C ARG A 17 -4.20 -7.96 5.52
N SER A 18 -4.13 -9.18 6.03
CA SER A 18 -2.87 -9.81 6.44
C SER A 18 -1.88 -9.96 5.28
N GLN A 19 -2.35 -10.39 4.11
CA GLN A 19 -1.53 -10.53 2.90
C GLN A 19 -1.11 -9.18 2.34
N PHE A 20 -2.01 -8.19 2.37
CA PHE A 20 -1.72 -6.83 1.96
C PHE A 20 -0.60 -6.21 2.80
N VAL A 21 -0.71 -6.26 4.13
CA VAL A 21 0.28 -5.73 5.05
C VAL A 21 1.64 -6.43 4.88
N ASP A 22 1.64 -7.76 4.75
CA ASP A 22 2.86 -8.54 4.52
C ASP A 22 3.57 -8.17 3.21
N THR A 23 2.81 -7.97 2.15
CA THR A 23 3.33 -7.57 0.83
C THR A 23 3.80 -6.11 0.83
N ALA A 24 3.03 -5.20 1.42
CA ALA A 24 3.39 -3.79 1.54
C ALA A 24 4.72 -3.61 2.29
N LEU A 25 4.92 -4.33 3.40
CA LEU A 25 6.17 -4.31 4.17
C LEU A 25 7.40 -4.85 3.42
N LYS A 26 7.20 -5.60 2.34
CA LYS A 26 8.27 -6.05 1.43
C LYS A 26 8.51 -5.05 0.29
N LEU A 27 7.43 -4.45 -0.26
CA LEU A 27 7.52 -3.53 -1.39
C LEU A 27 8.03 -2.13 -0.99
N LEU A 28 7.55 -1.58 0.12
CA LEU A 28 7.92 -0.22 0.56
C LEU A 28 9.43 -0.04 0.76
N PRO A 29 10.16 -0.91 1.49
CA PRO A 29 11.61 -0.75 1.65
C PRO A 29 12.35 -0.88 0.32
N LEU A 30 11.89 -1.71 -0.61
CA LEU A 30 12.47 -1.82 -1.95
C LEU A 30 12.18 -0.56 -2.78
N LEU A 31 10.99 0.03 -2.65
CA LEU A 31 10.65 1.29 -3.30
C LEU A 31 11.53 2.42 -2.77
N TYR A 32 11.69 2.53 -1.45
CA TYR A 32 12.58 3.51 -0.82
C TYR A 32 14.02 3.37 -1.32
N LEU A 33 14.56 2.16 -1.31
CA LEU A 33 15.91 1.90 -1.79
C LEU A 33 16.07 2.31 -3.27
N LYS A 34 15.10 2.00 -4.12
CA LYS A 34 15.15 2.37 -5.55
C LYS A 34 15.04 3.87 -5.76
N ALA A 35 14.18 4.54 -5.02
CA ALA A 35 14.04 6.00 -5.08
C ALA A 35 15.31 6.73 -4.60
N SER A 36 15.93 6.25 -3.52
CA SER A 36 17.18 6.83 -3.01
C SER A 36 18.39 6.67 -3.94
N LEU A 37 18.31 5.78 -4.92
CA LEU A 37 19.33 5.53 -5.93
C LEU A 37 19.05 6.23 -7.27
N LEU A 38 18.00 7.07 -7.35
CA LEU A 38 17.72 7.83 -8.57
C LEU A 38 18.90 8.78 -8.86
N PRO A 39 19.30 8.88 -10.14
CA PRO A 39 20.42 9.74 -10.53
C PRO A 39 20.09 11.22 -10.31
N GLU A 40 21.14 12.01 -10.10
CA GLU A 40 21.04 13.45 -10.14
C GLU A 40 21.00 13.90 -11.59
N CYS A 41 19.89 14.53 -11.96
CA CYS A 41 19.68 15.11 -13.28
C CYS A 41 19.30 16.57 -13.14
N GLU A 42 19.63 17.38 -14.14
CA GLU A 42 19.17 18.76 -14.25
C GLU A 42 17.87 18.79 -15.07
N ARG A 43 17.00 19.71 -14.72
CA ARG A 43 15.73 19.92 -15.40
C ARG A 43 15.98 20.46 -16.81
N MET A 44 15.27 19.96 -17.80
CA MET A 44 15.41 20.34 -19.21
C MET A 44 14.32 21.33 -19.65
N GLU A 45 13.13 21.28 -19.05
CA GLU A 45 11.99 22.12 -19.42
C GLU A 45 11.56 23.00 -18.23
N ASP A 46 11.02 24.17 -18.54
CA ASP A 46 10.55 25.14 -17.53
C ASP A 46 9.14 24.85 -16.99
N PHE A 47 8.45 23.84 -17.53
CA PHE A 47 7.10 23.44 -17.12
C PHE A 47 7.07 22.03 -16.55
N ASP A 48 6.11 21.79 -15.65
CA ASP A 48 5.91 20.47 -15.06
C ASP A 48 5.28 19.49 -16.06
N PRO A 49 5.69 18.21 -16.06
CA PRO A 49 5.03 17.18 -16.83
C PRO A 49 3.55 17.05 -16.46
N GLU A 50 2.77 16.51 -17.39
CA GLU A 50 1.36 16.23 -17.17
C GLU A 50 1.16 15.21 -16.03
N THR A 51 0.13 15.43 -15.20
CA THR A 51 -0.32 14.48 -14.17
C THR A 51 -1.40 13.57 -14.73
N PHE A 52 -1.34 12.29 -14.39
CA PHE A 52 -2.23 11.24 -14.91
C PHE A 52 -3.20 10.72 -13.87
N VAL A 53 -2.82 10.78 -12.59
CA VAL A 53 -3.71 10.37 -11.50
C VAL A 53 -4.73 11.47 -11.25
N THR A 54 -6.00 11.15 -11.50
CA THR A 54 -7.10 12.08 -11.22
C THR A 54 -7.48 12.06 -9.74
N GLU A 55 -8.18 13.10 -9.28
CA GLU A 55 -8.76 13.12 -7.93
C GLU A 55 -9.69 11.91 -7.68
N SER A 56 -10.40 11.48 -8.71
CA SER A 56 -11.28 10.30 -8.64
C SER A 56 -10.47 9.01 -8.41
N ASP A 57 -9.35 8.84 -9.12
CA ASP A 57 -8.49 7.68 -8.97
C ASP A 57 -7.84 7.65 -7.58
N TYR A 58 -7.35 8.80 -7.12
CA TYR A 58 -6.79 8.97 -5.78
C TYR A 58 -7.82 8.60 -4.70
N GLU A 59 -9.01 9.19 -4.74
CA GLU A 59 -10.07 8.96 -3.77
C GLU A 59 -10.62 7.53 -3.81
N GLN A 60 -10.65 6.91 -4.99
CA GLN A 60 -11.04 5.51 -5.11
C GLN A 60 -10.03 4.62 -4.38
N LEU A 61 -8.74 4.77 -4.69
CA LEU A 61 -7.68 3.98 -4.07
C LEU A 61 -7.67 4.18 -2.54
N ARG A 62 -7.74 5.44 -2.09
CA ARG A 62 -7.76 5.76 -0.66
C ARG A 62 -8.91 5.04 0.06
N ARG A 63 -10.13 5.07 -0.51
CA ARG A 63 -11.31 4.39 0.07
C ARG A 63 -11.17 2.87 0.09
N GLU A 64 -10.61 2.28 -0.95
CA GLU A 64 -10.41 0.83 -1.03
C GLU A 64 -9.39 0.36 0.01
N VAL A 65 -8.28 1.08 0.18
CA VAL A 65 -7.29 0.80 1.24
C VAL A 65 -7.89 1.01 2.63
N ALA A 66 -8.62 2.11 2.84
CA ALA A 66 -9.29 2.38 4.12
C ALA A 66 -10.29 1.26 4.49
N ALA A 67 -11.06 0.77 3.51
CA ALA A 67 -11.99 -0.34 3.73
C ALA A 67 -11.27 -1.65 4.09
N LEU A 68 -10.13 -1.93 3.45
CA LEU A 68 -9.31 -3.11 3.77
C LEU A 68 -8.66 -3.02 5.14
N MET A 69 -8.12 -1.84 5.51
CA MET A 69 -7.43 -1.63 6.78
C MET A 69 -8.40 -1.54 7.97
N GLY A 70 -9.61 -1.01 7.75
CA GLY A 70 -10.64 -0.89 8.78
C GLY A 70 -10.16 -0.06 9.98
N ASP A 71 -10.26 -0.63 11.17
CA ASP A 71 -9.82 -0.02 12.44
C ASP A 71 -8.29 0.15 12.57
N ARG A 72 -7.52 -0.45 11.67
CA ARG A 72 -6.05 -0.35 11.61
C ARG A 72 -5.55 0.68 10.60
N ASP A 73 -6.45 1.50 10.02
CA ASP A 73 -6.05 2.54 9.08
C ASP A 73 -5.41 3.75 9.78
N ASP A 74 -5.84 4.06 10.99
CA ASP A 74 -5.35 5.21 11.76
C ASP A 74 -4.01 4.95 12.45
N TYR A 75 -3.09 5.91 12.36
CA TYR A 75 -1.87 5.92 13.14
C TYR A 75 -1.46 7.33 13.56
N LEU A 76 -0.55 7.44 14.53
CA LEU A 76 0.01 8.71 14.96
C LEU A 76 1.31 9.00 14.24
N GLU A 77 1.37 10.16 13.59
CA GLU A 77 2.58 10.61 12.91
C GLU A 77 3.67 10.99 13.93
N VAL A 78 4.93 10.80 13.53
CA VAL A 78 6.12 11.05 14.34
C VAL A 78 7.13 11.86 13.53
N PHE A 79 8.07 12.51 14.24
CA PHE A 79 9.15 13.32 13.64
C PHE A 79 8.66 14.56 12.87
N LEU A 80 7.63 15.22 13.38
CA LEU A 80 7.22 16.54 12.91
C LEU A 80 8.02 17.62 13.64
N ASP A 81 8.43 18.65 12.93
CA ASP A 81 9.19 19.79 13.49
C ASP A 81 8.43 20.47 14.62
N ASP A 82 7.10 20.51 14.53
CA ASP A 82 6.21 21.14 15.51
C ASP A 82 5.88 20.25 16.73
N MET A 83 6.27 18.97 16.75
CA MET A 83 5.97 18.07 17.89
C MET A 83 6.60 18.57 19.20
N MET A 84 7.65 19.37 19.14
CA MET A 84 8.29 19.97 20.31
C MET A 84 7.43 21.07 20.94
N TYR A 85 6.43 21.59 20.23
CA TYR A 85 5.57 22.69 20.65
C TYR A 85 4.09 22.34 20.74
N SER A 86 3.71 21.11 20.36
CA SER A 86 2.32 20.64 20.35
C SER A 86 2.18 19.40 21.21
N ASP A 87 1.27 19.44 22.17
CA ASP A 87 0.88 18.28 22.99
C ASP A 87 -0.14 17.39 22.27
N THR A 88 -0.58 17.77 21.06
CA THR A 88 -1.60 17.04 20.30
C THR A 88 -0.96 16.20 19.21
N PRO A 89 -1.06 14.86 19.27
CA PRO A 89 -0.59 13.99 18.19
C PRO A 89 -1.35 14.27 16.89
N ILE A 90 -0.64 14.23 15.76
CA ILE A 90 -1.26 14.35 14.44
C ILE A 90 -1.71 12.96 13.98
N HIS A 91 -3.01 12.82 13.72
CA HIS A 91 -3.58 11.64 13.12
C HIS A 91 -3.29 11.60 11.63
N GLN A 92 -2.87 10.43 11.17
CA GLN A 92 -2.67 10.11 9.77
C GLN A 92 -3.31 8.75 9.48
N THR A 93 -3.56 8.47 8.20
CA THR A 93 -4.09 7.18 7.79
C THR A 93 -3.14 6.46 6.84
N VAL A 94 -3.12 5.13 6.93
CA VAL A 94 -2.37 4.28 6.01
C VAL A 94 -2.88 4.47 4.58
N SER A 95 -4.20 4.58 4.43
CA SER A 95 -4.88 4.76 3.16
C SER A 95 -4.46 6.05 2.44
N GLU A 96 -4.43 7.19 3.14
CA GLU A 96 -3.99 8.47 2.58
C GLU A 96 -2.50 8.42 2.22
N GLY A 97 -1.68 7.94 3.14
CA GLY A 97 -0.24 7.86 2.90
C GLY A 97 0.14 6.97 1.70
N LEU A 98 -0.56 5.84 1.51
CA LEU A 98 -0.34 4.98 0.33
C LEU A 98 -0.86 5.63 -0.95
N ALA A 99 -1.98 6.36 -0.91
CA ALA A 99 -2.51 7.09 -2.07
C ALA A 99 -1.59 8.23 -2.50
N ASP A 100 -0.97 8.96 -1.57
CA ASP A 100 0.02 10.00 -1.85
C ASP A 100 1.26 9.45 -2.57
N ILE A 101 1.80 8.34 -2.06
CA ILE A 101 2.95 7.68 -2.70
C ILE A 101 2.54 7.15 -4.08
N TYR A 102 1.35 6.54 -4.17
CA TYR A 102 0.83 6.02 -5.43
C TYR A 102 0.73 7.12 -6.49
N GLN A 103 0.14 8.26 -6.16
CA GLN A 103 0.01 9.39 -7.09
C GLN A 103 1.37 9.80 -7.66
N SER A 104 2.35 10.09 -6.79
CA SER A 104 3.69 10.50 -7.21
C SER A 104 4.39 9.45 -8.09
N VAL A 105 4.32 8.18 -7.70
CA VAL A 105 4.97 7.07 -8.41
C VAL A 105 4.24 6.73 -9.71
N LYS A 106 2.91 6.81 -9.74
CA LYS A 106 2.10 6.53 -10.93
C LYS A 106 2.29 7.59 -12.00
N ASP A 107 2.25 8.87 -11.62
CA ASP A 107 2.50 9.98 -12.55
C ASP A 107 3.90 9.86 -13.16
N PHE A 108 4.92 9.60 -12.35
CA PHE A 108 6.27 9.29 -12.84
C PHE A 108 6.28 8.16 -13.88
N ILE A 109 5.62 7.03 -13.61
CA ILE A 109 5.60 5.89 -14.54
C ILE A 109 4.90 6.27 -15.85
N CYS A 110 3.78 6.98 -15.77
CA CYS A 110 2.99 7.36 -16.93
C CYS A 110 3.80 8.29 -17.84
N VAL A 111 4.42 9.33 -17.30
CA VAL A 111 5.29 10.24 -18.05
C VAL A 111 6.50 9.52 -18.64
N PHE A 112 7.16 8.67 -17.83
CA PHE A 112 8.33 7.92 -18.28
C PHE A 112 8.01 6.99 -19.46
N ARG A 113 6.82 6.41 -19.50
CA ARG A 113 6.35 5.54 -20.59
C ARG A 113 6.06 6.28 -21.90
N LEU A 114 5.87 7.59 -21.88
CA LEU A 114 5.71 8.36 -23.12
C LEU A 114 6.96 8.32 -24.00
N GLY A 115 8.14 8.06 -23.41
CA GLY A 115 9.38 7.82 -24.12
C GLY A 115 9.99 9.08 -24.76
N LEU A 116 9.55 10.27 -24.39
CA LEU A 116 10.15 11.53 -24.82
C LEU A 116 11.31 11.85 -23.88
N GLU A 117 12.51 12.00 -24.41
CA GLU A 117 13.75 12.12 -23.64
C GLU A 117 13.70 13.25 -22.60
N GLN A 118 13.22 14.42 -22.97
CA GLN A 118 13.10 15.58 -22.09
C GLN A 118 12.13 15.33 -20.93
N THR A 119 10.91 14.88 -21.26
CA THR A 119 9.90 14.60 -20.23
C THR A 119 10.27 13.42 -19.33
N MET A 120 10.97 12.41 -19.85
CA MET A 120 11.52 11.32 -19.06
C MET A 120 12.55 11.83 -18.06
N ASN A 121 13.48 12.69 -18.47
CA ASN A 121 14.46 13.31 -17.59
C ASN A 121 13.78 14.13 -16.50
N ASP A 122 12.86 15.00 -16.87
CA ASP A 122 12.19 15.90 -15.93
C ASP A 122 11.29 15.15 -14.95
N SER A 123 10.67 14.05 -15.40
CA SER A 123 9.91 13.16 -14.49
C SER A 123 10.80 12.47 -13.45
N LEU A 124 12.05 12.13 -13.79
CA LEU A 124 13.03 11.62 -12.83
C LEU A 124 13.43 12.68 -11.81
N VAL A 125 13.68 13.91 -12.25
CA VAL A 125 14.00 15.05 -11.35
C VAL A 125 12.88 15.25 -10.35
N ILE A 126 11.63 15.39 -10.84
CA ILE A 126 10.46 15.62 -10.01
C ILE A 126 10.21 14.45 -9.05
N CYS A 127 10.30 13.21 -9.52
CA CYS A 127 10.14 12.04 -8.67
C CYS A 127 11.16 12.03 -7.52
N ARG A 128 12.42 12.39 -7.79
CA ARG A 128 13.49 12.49 -6.80
C ARG A 128 13.25 13.63 -5.81
N GLU A 129 12.85 14.80 -6.28
CA GLU A 129 12.51 15.95 -5.44
C GLU A 129 11.34 15.63 -4.52
N GLN A 130 10.25 15.11 -5.06
CA GLN A 130 9.08 14.68 -4.29
C GLN A 130 9.41 13.57 -3.29
N PHE A 131 10.33 12.65 -3.64
CA PHE A 131 10.81 11.65 -2.69
C PHE A 131 11.53 12.30 -1.52
N ALA A 132 12.44 13.24 -1.79
CA ALA A 132 13.23 13.89 -0.76
C ALA A 132 12.38 14.76 0.16
N GLU A 133 11.42 15.51 -0.39
CA GLU A 133 10.66 16.53 0.33
C GLU A 133 9.34 16.03 0.94
N PHE A 134 8.77 14.97 0.38
CA PHE A 134 7.40 14.59 0.70
C PHE A 134 7.23 13.07 0.94
N TRP A 135 7.15 12.27 -0.14
CA TRP A 135 6.67 10.90 0.01
C TRP A 135 7.70 9.92 0.61
N GLY A 136 8.97 10.25 0.60
CA GLY A 136 9.99 9.43 1.25
C GLY A 136 9.80 9.34 2.76
N GLN A 137 9.51 10.45 3.42
CA GLN A 137 9.20 10.48 4.85
C GLN A 137 7.88 9.77 5.15
N ARG A 138 6.84 10.00 4.34
CA ARG A 138 5.56 9.28 4.48
C ARG A 138 5.73 7.77 4.36
N LEU A 139 6.53 7.30 3.42
CA LEU A 139 6.84 5.89 3.24
C LEU A 139 7.46 5.27 4.49
N VAL A 140 8.41 5.95 5.13
CA VAL A 140 9.04 5.46 6.37
C VAL A 140 8.03 5.40 7.52
N ASN A 141 7.17 6.41 7.66
CA ASN A 141 6.12 6.42 8.68
C ASN A 141 5.10 5.29 8.44
N LEU A 142 4.71 5.05 7.19
CA LEU A 142 3.84 3.93 6.81
C LEU A 142 4.46 2.57 7.13
N MET A 143 5.75 2.39 6.84
CA MET A 143 6.44 1.14 7.20
C MET A 143 6.37 0.87 8.70
N ARG A 144 6.54 1.91 9.52
CA ARG A 144 6.42 1.79 10.97
C ARG A 144 5.00 1.42 11.39
N ALA A 145 3.98 2.10 10.84
CA ALA A 145 2.58 1.83 11.14
C ALA A 145 2.18 0.40 10.74
N LEU A 146 2.49 -0.01 9.52
CA LEU A 146 2.21 -1.36 9.01
C LEU A 146 2.98 -2.45 9.77
N HIS A 147 4.20 -2.15 10.23
CA HIS A 147 4.97 -3.07 11.07
C HIS A 147 4.25 -3.32 12.40
N GLU A 148 3.68 -2.28 13.00
CA GLU A 148 2.89 -2.43 14.22
C GLU A 148 1.62 -3.24 13.99
N VAL A 149 0.90 -2.99 12.89
CA VAL A 149 -0.26 -3.79 12.49
C VAL A 149 0.10 -5.28 12.38
N LYS A 150 1.24 -5.60 11.77
CA LYS A 150 1.65 -6.99 11.56
C LYS A 150 2.14 -7.70 12.83
N TYR A 151 2.88 -7.01 13.69
CA TYR A 151 3.63 -7.64 14.79
C TYR A 151 3.13 -7.26 16.19
N SER A 152 2.05 -6.46 16.30
CA SER A 152 1.44 -6.18 17.60
C SER A 152 0.81 -7.45 18.20
N ARG A 153 0.66 -7.46 19.54
CA ARG A 153 0.05 -8.59 20.24
C ARG A 153 -1.42 -8.83 19.88
N HIS A 154 -2.08 -7.83 19.30
CA HIS A 154 -3.46 -7.92 18.82
C HIS A 154 -3.55 -8.45 17.38
N ALA A 155 -2.44 -8.66 16.67
CA ALA A 155 -2.44 -9.24 15.33
C ALA A 155 -2.96 -10.69 15.32
N ALA A 156 -2.85 -11.41 16.43
CA ALA A 156 -3.34 -12.78 16.55
C ALA A 156 -4.89 -12.86 16.60
N ASP A 157 -5.56 -11.83 17.14
CA ASP A 157 -7.02 -11.77 17.21
C ASP A 157 -7.63 -11.49 15.82
N ASP A 158 -6.89 -10.76 14.96
CA ASP A 158 -7.30 -10.43 13.60
C ASP A 158 -7.25 -11.64 12.63
N GLU A 159 -6.45 -12.69 12.94
CA GLU A 159 -6.37 -13.90 12.12
C GLU A 159 -7.54 -14.85 12.35
N GLU A 160 -8.16 -14.81 13.53
CA GLU A 160 -9.33 -15.63 13.86
C GLU A 160 -10.62 -15.12 13.18
N ASP A 161 -10.77 -13.80 13.01
CA ASP A 161 -11.90 -13.20 12.30
C ASP A 161 -11.83 -13.39 10.77
N ASP A 162 -10.63 -13.62 10.21
CA ASP A 162 -10.43 -13.85 8.77
C ASP A 162 -10.57 -15.33 8.38
N CYS A 163 -10.65 -16.26 9.34
CA CYS A 163 -11.06 -17.64 9.13
C CYS A 163 -12.60 -17.73 9.05
N GLY A 164 -13.16 -17.16 7.98
CA GLY A 164 -14.55 -17.42 7.63
C GLY A 164 -14.75 -18.92 7.53
N PHE A 165 -15.59 -19.47 8.42
CA PHE A 165 -16.08 -20.84 8.40
C PHE A 165 -16.62 -21.15 6.99
N GLU A 166 -15.84 -21.82 6.17
CA GLU A 166 -16.41 -22.72 5.19
C GLU A 166 -16.85 -23.96 5.96
N ASP A 167 -18.04 -23.85 6.57
CA ASP A 167 -18.79 -25.00 7.07
C ASP A 167 -19.26 -25.81 5.84
N GLU A 168 -18.36 -26.62 5.31
CA GLU A 168 -18.77 -27.76 4.49
C GLU A 168 -19.45 -28.75 5.44
N GLY A 169 -20.73 -28.50 5.64
CA GLY A 169 -21.62 -29.40 6.36
C GLY A 169 -21.63 -30.78 5.69
N VAL A 170 -20.69 -31.62 6.11
CA VAL A 170 -20.82 -33.08 5.93
C VAL A 170 -21.92 -33.50 6.88
N THR A 171 -23.12 -33.67 6.33
CA THR A 171 -24.26 -34.23 7.04
C THR A 171 -23.91 -35.65 7.43
N GLU A 172 -24.20 -36.04 8.69
CA GLU A 172 -23.99 -37.37 9.24
C GLU A 172 -24.72 -38.49 8.45
N ASP A 173 -25.59 -38.16 7.51
CA ASP A 173 -26.35 -39.11 6.68
C ASP A 173 -25.53 -39.75 5.56
N GLU A 174 -24.37 -39.18 5.15
CA GLU A 174 -23.51 -39.78 4.11
C GLU A 174 -22.55 -40.86 4.64
N LEU A 175 -22.43 -41.03 5.94
CA LEU A 175 -21.49 -41.97 6.57
C LEU A 175 -22.03 -43.39 6.71
N TYR A 176 -23.33 -43.66 6.42
CA TYR A 176 -23.95 -44.96 6.63
C TYR A 176 -24.40 -45.71 5.36
N GLU A 177 -24.26 -45.16 4.18
CA GLU A 177 -24.66 -45.87 2.92
C GLU A 177 -23.59 -46.79 2.33
N GLY A 178 -22.50 -47.09 3.03
CA GLY A 178 -21.40 -47.91 2.54
C GLY A 178 -21.21 -49.30 3.19
N LEU A 179 -22.06 -49.71 4.13
CA LEU A 179 -21.92 -51.02 4.82
C LEU A 179 -23.07 -51.94 4.49
N ASP A 180 -23.10 -52.40 3.23
CA ASP A 180 -23.90 -53.60 2.87
C ASP A 180 -23.05 -54.84 3.14
N MET A 181 -23.37 -55.54 4.22
CA MET A 181 -22.81 -56.82 4.62
C MET A 181 -23.52 -57.91 3.80
N GLY A 182 -22.93 -58.28 2.67
CA GLY A 182 -23.34 -59.48 1.94
C GLY A 182 -23.07 -60.75 2.75
N GLU A 183 -24.11 -61.37 3.25
CA GLU A 183 -24.10 -62.75 3.69
C GLU A 183 -24.14 -63.69 2.45
N GLU A 184 -23.16 -64.55 2.31
CA GLU A 184 -23.24 -65.98 2.08
C GLU A 184 -21.85 -66.59 1.97
#